data_acc1ae339b5b753efa9b3d38168e9887
#
_entry.id   acc1ae339b5b753efa9b3d38168e9887
#
_cell.length_a   1.000
_cell.length_b   1.000
_cell.length_c   1.000
_cell.angle_alpha   90.00
_cell.angle_beta   90.00
_cell.angle_gamma   90.00
#
_symmetry.space_group_name_H-M   'P 1'
#
loop_
_entity.id
_entity.type
_entity.pdbx_description
1 polymer ?
#
loop_
_entity_poly.entity_id
_entity_poly.type
_entity_poly.pdbx_seq_one_letter_code
_entity_poly.pdbx_strand_id
1 'polypeptide(L)'
;MYASEFGQNTWDELNRITAGANYGWPVVEGIGTDSRYTNPLQQWSTSTASPSGMAISGNSIYIANLRGERLRQIPLATPSTAVDRYSGEYGRLRDVVVTPDGKLWMMTNNTDGRGTPRTGDDRIVSIPLD
;
A
#
# COMPACT_ATOMS: atom_id res chain seq x y z
N MET A 1 -7.44 -1.65 13.50
CA MET A 1 -6.19 -1.09 12.96
C MET A 1 -5.81 -1.88 11.72
N TYR A 2 -5.14 -1.25 10.74
CA TYR A 2 -4.65 -1.91 9.53
C TYR A 2 -3.14 -1.69 9.42
N ALA A 3 -2.45 -2.61 8.78
CA ALA A 3 -1.03 -2.51 8.46
C ALA A 3 -0.78 -3.01 7.05
N SER A 4 0.05 -2.29 6.31
CA SER A 4 0.67 -2.78 5.08
C SER A 4 2.00 -3.42 5.41
N GLU A 5 2.34 -4.51 4.74
CA GLU A 5 3.55 -5.29 5.02
C GLU A 5 4.30 -5.58 3.73
N PHE A 6 5.62 -5.31 3.74
CA PHE A 6 6.53 -5.85 2.75
C PHE A 6 6.75 -7.32 3.02
N GLY A 7 6.42 -8.16 2.06
CA GLY A 7 6.83 -9.55 2.05
C GLY A 7 8.31 -9.71 1.74
N GLN A 8 8.84 -10.86 2.08
CA GLN A 8 10.28 -11.11 1.86
C GLN A 8 10.59 -11.29 0.37
N ASN A 9 9.86 -12.16 -0.32
CA ASN A 9 10.17 -12.49 -1.72
C ASN A 9 8.93 -12.63 -2.62
N THR A 10 7.78 -13.01 -2.09
CA THR A 10 6.63 -13.46 -2.87
C THR A 10 5.43 -12.54 -2.74
N TRP A 11 4.98 -12.30 -1.51
CA TRP A 11 3.74 -11.59 -1.23
C TRP A 11 3.92 -10.41 -0.31
N ASP A 12 3.48 -9.25 -0.76
CA ASP A 12 3.20 -8.09 0.07
C ASP A 12 1.75 -8.16 0.53
N GLU A 13 1.42 -7.56 1.69
CA GLU A 13 0.14 -7.81 2.35
C GLU A 13 -0.54 -6.55 2.87
N LEU A 14 -1.87 -6.64 3.00
CA LEU A 14 -2.67 -5.80 3.88
C LEU A 14 -3.26 -6.65 4.99
N ASN A 15 -2.94 -6.30 6.23
CA ASN A 15 -3.40 -6.97 7.42
C ASN A 15 -4.39 -6.12 8.23
N ARG A 16 -5.46 -6.73 8.73
CA ARG A 16 -6.27 -6.16 9.80
C ARG A 16 -5.71 -6.64 11.13
N ILE A 17 -5.15 -5.73 11.89
CA ILE A 17 -4.43 -6.06 13.13
C ILE A 17 -5.42 -6.30 14.26
N THR A 18 -5.32 -7.49 14.87
CA THR A 18 -6.06 -7.94 16.04
C THR A 18 -5.07 -8.24 17.17
N ALA A 19 -5.40 -7.86 18.38
CA ALA A 19 -4.54 -8.09 19.55
C ALA A 19 -4.25 -9.59 19.72
N GLY A 20 -2.97 -9.93 19.89
CA GLY A 20 -2.50 -11.30 20.09
C GLY A 20 -2.45 -12.17 18.82
N ALA A 21 -2.86 -11.66 17.65
CA ALA A 21 -2.76 -12.39 16.41
C ALA A 21 -1.31 -12.50 15.89
N ASN A 22 -1.01 -13.62 15.24
CA ASN A 22 0.25 -13.86 14.53
C ASN A 22 -0.05 -14.01 13.04
N TYR A 23 0.63 -13.21 12.19
CA TYR A 23 0.39 -13.16 10.75
C TYR A 23 1.33 -14.06 9.94
N GLY A 24 2.18 -14.84 10.61
CA GLY A 24 2.85 -16.02 10.06
C GLY A 24 4.31 -15.86 9.68
N TRP A 25 4.78 -14.67 9.40
CA TRP A 25 6.18 -14.51 9.01
C TRP A 25 7.15 -14.97 10.13
N PRO A 26 8.22 -15.72 9.86
CA PRO A 26 8.73 -16.13 8.54
C PRO A 26 8.22 -17.49 8.05
N VAL A 27 7.29 -18.13 8.74
CA VAL A 27 6.81 -19.49 8.43
C VAL A 27 5.83 -19.48 7.26
N VAL A 28 4.97 -18.48 7.21
CA VAL A 28 4.00 -18.24 6.13
C VAL A 28 4.22 -16.83 5.59
N GLU A 29 4.20 -16.66 4.29
CA GLU A 29 4.17 -15.40 3.57
C GLU A 29 2.89 -15.41 2.71
N GLY A 30 2.02 -14.41 2.89
CA GLY A 30 0.72 -14.39 2.23
C GLY A 30 -0.33 -15.28 2.88
N ILE A 31 -1.33 -15.64 2.08
CA ILE A 31 -2.44 -16.50 2.49
C ILE A 31 -1.97 -17.94 2.61
N GLY A 32 -2.15 -18.52 3.79
CA GLY A 32 -1.81 -19.90 4.11
C GLY A 32 -3.00 -20.69 4.66
N THR A 33 -2.75 -21.98 4.91
CA THR A 33 -3.77 -22.92 5.46
C THR A 33 -3.52 -23.28 6.92
N ASP A 34 -2.43 -22.82 7.52
CA ASP A 34 -2.09 -23.10 8.91
C ASP A 34 -2.92 -22.23 9.85
N SER A 35 -3.81 -22.83 10.61
CA SER A 35 -4.74 -22.14 11.51
C SER A 35 -4.07 -21.42 12.69
N ARG A 36 -2.77 -21.61 12.92
CA ARG A 36 -2.01 -20.88 13.92
C ARG A 36 -1.78 -19.43 13.52
N TYR A 37 -1.93 -19.10 12.23
CA TYR A 37 -1.66 -17.80 11.67
C TYR A 37 -2.92 -17.16 11.10
N THR A 38 -2.98 -15.84 11.20
CA THR A 38 -4.07 -15.03 10.67
C THR A 38 -3.72 -14.62 9.23
N ASN A 39 -4.58 -14.96 8.29
CA ASN A 39 -4.39 -14.57 6.89
C ASN A 39 -4.56 -13.06 6.68
N PRO A 40 -3.82 -12.47 5.73
CA PRO A 40 -4.03 -11.10 5.31
C PRO A 40 -5.41 -10.92 4.66
N LEU A 41 -5.88 -9.66 4.63
CA LEU A 41 -7.08 -9.28 3.88
C LEU A 41 -6.85 -9.30 2.37
N GLN A 42 -5.64 -8.92 1.95
CA GLN A 42 -5.16 -9.00 0.59
C GLN A 42 -3.67 -9.33 0.57
N GLN A 43 -3.26 -9.96 -0.52
CA GLN A 43 -1.85 -10.15 -0.87
C GLN A 43 -1.61 -9.75 -2.32
N TRP A 44 -0.42 -9.25 -2.60
CA TRP A 44 0.02 -8.84 -3.94
C TRP A 44 1.43 -9.32 -4.19
N SER A 45 1.75 -9.62 -5.46
CA SER A 45 3.15 -9.92 -5.76
C SER A 45 4.03 -8.71 -5.44
N THR A 46 5.24 -8.94 -4.97
CA THR A 46 6.20 -7.89 -4.62
C THR A 46 6.55 -6.98 -5.81
N SER A 47 6.34 -7.45 -7.05
CA SER A 47 6.55 -6.67 -8.28
C SER A 47 5.44 -5.64 -8.54
N THR A 48 4.24 -5.85 -8.00
CA THR A 48 3.06 -4.99 -8.26
C THR A 48 2.65 -4.16 -7.06
N ALA A 49 3.39 -4.25 -5.95
CA ALA A 49 3.07 -3.55 -4.72
C ALA A 49 4.32 -2.86 -4.13
N SER A 50 5.02 -3.43 -3.18
CA SER A 50 5.91 -2.75 -2.24
C SER A 50 5.13 -1.65 -1.52
N PRO A 51 4.10 -2.02 -0.72
CA PRO A 51 3.23 -1.07 -0.04
C PRO A 51 4.04 -0.32 1.01
N SER A 52 3.90 1.00 1.03
CA SER A 52 4.66 1.88 1.89
C SER A 52 3.71 2.69 2.78
N GLY A 53 3.69 4.01 2.70
CA GLY A 53 2.79 4.82 3.49
C GLY A 53 1.32 4.52 3.20
N MET A 54 0.50 4.67 4.25
CA MET A 54 -0.93 4.35 4.20
C MET A 54 -1.74 5.41 4.94
N ALA A 55 -2.87 5.80 4.37
CA ALA A 55 -3.85 6.69 5.00
C ALA A 55 -5.26 6.12 4.89
N ILE A 56 -6.14 6.51 5.82
CA ILE A 56 -7.56 6.17 5.78
C ILE A 56 -8.35 7.47 5.69
N SER A 57 -9.23 7.55 4.72
CA SER A 57 -10.17 8.65 4.58
C SER A 57 -11.53 8.15 4.12
N GLY A 58 -12.59 8.70 4.71
CA GLY A 58 -13.94 8.23 4.44
C GLY A 58 -14.05 6.72 4.67
N ASN A 59 -14.49 6.02 3.64
CA ASN A 59 -14.67 4.57 3.67
C ASN A 59 -13.57 3.80 2.93
N SER A 60 -12.38 4.37 2.76
CA SER A 60 -11.29 3.76 2.00
C SER A 60 -9.94 3.86 2.70
N ILE A 61 -9.13 2.81 2.51
CA ILE A 61 -7.69 2.80 2.77
C ILE A 61 -6.99 3.18 1.46
N TYR A 62 -5.98 4.04 1.55
CA TYR A 62 -5.10 4.42 0.44
C TYR A 62 -3.68 3.97 0.77
N ILE A 63 -3.06 3.22 -0.12
CA ILE A 63 -1.69 2.71 0.05
C ILE A 63 -0.82 3.21 -1.10
N ALA A 64 0.25 3.91 -0.75
CA ALA A 64 1.30 4.28 -1.70
C ALA A 64 2.18 3.04 -1.99
N ASN A 65 2.41 2.73 -3.26
CA ASN A 65 3.19 1.57 -3.67
C ASN A 65 4.46 2.01 -4.39
N LEU A 66 5.62 1.54 -3.87
CA LEU A 66 6.93 1.88 -4.43
C LEU A 66 7.18 1.14 -5.74
N ARG A 67 7.38 -0.18 -5.70
CA ARG A 67 7.69 -0.97 -6.90
C ARG A 67 6.49 -1.08 -7.83
N GLY A 68 5.28 -1.09 -7.27
CA GLY A 68 4.05 -1.13 -8.03
C GLY A 68 3.67 0.20 -8.70
N GLU A 69 4.33 1.31 -8.36
CA GLU A 69 4.16 2.65 -8.95
C GLU A 69 2.69 3.08 -9.07
N ARG A 70 1.93 2.93 -7.99
CA ARG A 70 0.49 3.23 -7.95
C ARG A 70 0.00 3.62 -6.57
N LEU A 71 -1.11 4.33 -6.53
CA LEU A 71 -1.93 4.48 -5.33
C LEU A 71 -3.01 3.38 -5.37
N ARG A 72 -3.07 2.56 -4.32
CA ARG A 72 -4.09 1.52 -4.19
C ARG A 72 -5.17 1.97 -3.24
N GLN A 73 -6.40 2.00 -3.71
CA GLN A 73 -7.58 2.32 -2.92
C GLN A 73 -8.33 1.04 -2.58
N ILE A 74 -8.63 0.83 -1.30
CA ILE A 74 -9.27 -0.37 -0.77
C ILE A 74 -10.50 0.04 0.03
N PRO A 75 -11.72 -0.32 -0.40
CA PRO A 75 -12.92 -0.02 0.36
C PRO A 75 -12.95 -0.76 1.70
N LEU A 76 -13.24 -0.06 2.79
CA LEU A 76 -13.35 -0.68 4.13
C LEU A 76 -14.50 -1.71 4.22
N ALA A 77 -15.56 -1.51 3.43
CA ALA A 77 -16.70 -2.45 3.38
C ALA A 77 -16.37 -3.77 2.67
N THR A 78 -15.43 -3.75 1.72
CA THR A 78 -15.01 -4.91 0.93
C THR A 78 -13.48 -4.96 0.85
N PRO A 79 -12.79 -5.16 1.97
CA PRO A 79 -11.33 -5.01 2.05
C PRO A 79 -10.54 -6.10 1.31
N SER A 80 -11.21 -7.05 0.70
CA SER A 80 -10.63 -8.04 -0.23
C SER A 80 -10.57 -7.55 -1.68
N THR A 81 -11.05 -6.34 -1.96
CA THR A 81 -11.02 -5.71 -3.29
C THR A 81 -10.16 -4.46 -3.27
N ALA A 82 -9.64 -4.06 -4.43
CA ALA A 82 -8.85 -2.85 -4.59
C ALA A 82 -9.06 -2.23 -5.96
N VAL A 83 -8.87 -0.91 -6.03
CA VAL A 83 -8.78 -0.15 -7.28
C VAL A 83 -7.41 0.51 -7.32
N ASP A 84 -6.66 0.28 -8.39
CA ASP A 84 -5.38 0.93 -8.62
C ASP A 84 -5.59 2.25 -9.36
N ARG A 85 -5.01 3.34 -8.81
CA ARG A 85 -5.06 4.68 -9.37
C ARG A 85 -3.66 5.18 -9.71
N TYR A 86 -3.56 6.02 -10.72
CA TYR A 86 -2.30 6.69 -11.12
C TYR A 86 -1.16 5.71 -11.43
N SER A 87 -1.48 4.51 -11.97
CA SER A 87 -0.49 3.48 -12.28
C SER A 87 0.54 3.96 -13.28
N GLY A 88 1.81 4.02 -12.85
CA GLY A 88 2.94 4.50 -13.63
C GLY A 88 2.96 6.02 -13.86
N GLU A 89 1.94 6.77 -13.45
CA GLU A 89 1.83 8.21 -13.75
C GLU A 89 2.87 9.06 -12.99
N TYR A 90 3.08 8.75 -11.71
CA TYR A 90 4.02 9.48 -10.84
C TYR A 90 5.25 8.65 -10.47
N GLY A 91 5.37 7.41 -10.97
CA GLY A 91 6.42 6.48 -10.60
C GLY A 91 6.21 5.92 -9.20
N ARG A 92 7.30 5.71 -8.49
CA ARG A 92 7.33 5.13 -7.14
C ARG A 92 6.69 6.08 -6.14
N LEU A 93 5.67 5.60 -5.42
CA LEU A 93 5.00 6.36 -4.37
C LEU A 93 5.47 5.88 -3.00
N ARG A 94 5.99 6.82 -2.20
CA ARG A 94 6.55 6.51 -0.86
C ARG A 94 5.53 6.64 0.25
N ASP A 95 4.72 7.70 0.19
CA ASP A 95 3.79 7.99 1.28
C ASP A 95 2.52 8.65 0.76
N VAL A 96 1.47 8.59 1.56
CA VAL A 96 0.19 9.23 1.32
C VAL A 96 -0.38 9.72 2.65
N VAL A 97 -0.88 10.94 2.66
CA VAL A 97 -1.53 11.54 3.83
C VAL A 97 -2.83 12.22 3.42
N VAL A 98 -3.77 12.28 4.35
CA VAL A 98 -5.01 13.05 4.20
C VAL A 98 -4.77 14.43 4.79
N THR A 99 -5.08 15.47 4.01
CA THR A 99 -4.95 16.85 4.46
C THR A 99 -6.23 17.34 5.15
N PRO A 100 -6.16 18.38 6.00
CA PRO A 100 -7.32 18.92 6.68
C PRO A 100 -8.44 19.42 5.76
N ASP A 101 -8.09 19.81 4.52
CA ASP A 101 -9.05 20.25 3.49
C ASP A 101 -9.62 19.07 2.67
N GLY A 102 -9.39 17.83 3.11
CA GLY A 102 -9.98 16.63 2.52
C GLY A 102 -9.38 16.19 1.21
N LYS A 103 -8.09 16.51 0.96
CA LYS A 103 -7.34 16.00 -0.19
C LYS A 103 -6.37 14.89 0.24
N LEU A 104 -5.85 14.15 -0.72
CA LEU A 104 -4.69 13.30 -0.53
C LEU A 104 -3.44 13.99 -1.06
N TRP A 105 -2.38 13.95 -0.27
CA TRP A 105 -1.04 14.27 -0.73
C TRP A 105 -0.24 12.99 -0.85
N MET A 106 0.36 12.77 -2.02
CA MET A 106 1.24 11.64 -2.30
C MET A 106 2.68 12.14 -2.46
N MET A 107 3.63 11.41 -1.88
CA MET A 107 5.06 11.69 -2.04
C MET A 107 5.68 10.68 -3.00
N THR A 108 6.40 11.17 -4.02
CA THR A 108 7.17 10.32 -4.94
C THR A 108 8.52 9.94 -4.34
N ASN A 109 9.14 8.88 -4.87
CA ASN A 109 10.46 8.40 -4.47
C ASN A 109 11.21 7.79 -5.67
N ASN A 110 11.40 8.59 -6.71
CA ASN A 110 12.00 8.17 -7.97
C ASN A 110 13.52 8.36 -8.00
N THR A 111 14.09 9.12 -7.05
CA THR A 111 15.52 9.46 -7.01
C THR A 111 16.33 8.59 -6.03
N ASP A 112 15.74 7.55 -5.46
CA ASP A 112 16.38 6.65 -4.48
C ASP A 112 17.33 5.60 -5.11
N GLY A 113 17.56 5.67 -6.41
CA GLY A 113 18.37 4.72 -7.17
C GLY A 113 17.61 3.48 -7.65
N ARG A 114 16.34 3.30 -7.27
CA ARG A 114 15.46 2.20 -7.72
C ARG A 114 14.38 2.68 -8.69
N GLY A 115 14.13 3.97 -8.75
CA GLY A 115 13.16 4.60 -9.65
C GLY A 115 13.81 5.11 -10.91
N THR A 116 12.96 5.63 -11.81
CA THR A 116 13.39 6.42 -12.98
C THR A 116 13.03 7.88 -12.73
N PRO A 117 14.01 8.73 -12.34
CA PRO A 117 13.75 10.14 -12.06
C PRO A 117 13.17 10.86 -13.28
N ARG A 118 12.22 11.73 -13.03
CA ARG A 118 11.60 12.62 -14.02
C ARG A 118 11.88 14.08 -13.65
N THR A 119 11.72 14.99 -14.59
CA THR A 119 11.87 16.41 -14.32
C THR A 119 10.96 16.85 -13.16
N GLY A 120 11.56 17.42 -12.11
CA GLY A 120 10.87 17.87 -10.91
C GLY A 120 10.66 16.80 -9.82
N ASP A 121 11.21 15.59 -9.96
CA ASP A 121 11.22 14.60 -8.88
C ASP A 121 12.31 14.91 -7.83
N ASP A 122 12.13 14.52 -6.57
CA ASP A 122 10.89 13.96 -6.02
C ASP A 122 9.98 15.10 -5.57
N ARG A 123 8.66 14.83 -5.50
CA ARG A 123 7.65 15.87 -5.26
C ARG A 123 6.48 15.34 -4.42
N ILE A 124 5.74 16.29 -3.88
CA ILE A 124 4.43 16.06 -3.28
C ILE A 124 3.36 16.44 -4.30
N VAL A 125 2.44 15.53 -4.56
CA VAL A 125 1.32 15.70 -5.50
C VAL A 125 0.04 15.74 -4.70
N SER A 126 -0.76 16.79 -4.87
CA SER A 126 -2.09 16.91 -4.28
C SER A 126 -3.13 16.38 -5.26
N ILE A 127 -3.95 15.45 -4.79
CA ILE A 127 -5.08 14.89 -5.56
C ILE A 127 -6.38 15.04 -4.80
N PRO A 128 -7.53 15.22 -5.49
CA PRO A 128 -8.83 15.21 -4.81
C PRO A 128 -9.12 13.82 -4.24
N LEU A 129 -9.88 13.76 -3.15
CA LEU A 129 -10.60 12.58 -2.72
C LEU A 129 -11.94 12.56 -3.48
N ASP A 130 -12.19 11.49 -4.23
CA ASP A 130 -13.48 11.24 -4.89
C ASP A 130 -14.46 10.61 -3.88
#